data_e50e288990a143421e82faef650cb0ce
#
_entry.id   e50e288990a143421e82faef650cb0ce
#
_cell.length_a   1.000
_cell.length_b   1.000
_cell.length_c   1.000
_cell.angle_alpha   90.00
_cell.angle_beta   90.00
_cell.angle_gamma   90.00
#
_symmetry.space_group_name_H-M   'P 1'
#
loop_
_entity.id
_entity.type
_entity.pdbx_description
1 polymer ?
#
loop_
_entity_poly.entity_id
_entity_poly.type
_entity_poly.pdbx_seq_one_letter_code
_entity_poly.pdbx_strand_id
1 'polypeptide(L)'
;MINLRQSNDRGHTKLSWLDSRHTFSFGDYYDQQHMGFRDLRVINEDRVVPGKGFPTHSHRDMEIITYVLEGAVAHQDSTGTSTMIRPGDVQRMSAGTGISHSEYNASQNEPVHFLQIWIVPDETGLVPGYEQKAFSLHKHQGTGTLVASKDGRDGSITVHQNVDVWAARLSPEEQAVFHPKANRRAWIQMTRGAGMLNGTLLRAGDGAAASQEEILEIKAVDDAEFLMFDLA
;
A
#
# COMPACT_ATOMS: atom_id res chain seq x y z
N MET A 1 -14.22 -1.20 16.74
CA MET A 1 -14.57 0.16 16.27
C MET A 1 -13.93 0.40 14.93
N ILE A 2 -14.72 0.78 13.91
CA ILE A 2 -14.25 1.04 12.54
C ILE A 2 -14.45 2.52 12.24
N ASN A 3 -13.38 3.21 11.84
CA ASN A 3 -13.39 4.62 11.44
C ASN A 3 -13.06 4.72 9.96
N LEU A 4 -14.04 5.17 9.16
CA LEU A 4 -13.91 5.30 7.71
C LEU A 4 -13.16 6.59 7.34
N ARG A 5 -12.21 6.48 6.43
CA ARG A 5 -11.57 7.57 5.69
C ARG A 5 -12.03 7.52 4.24
N GLN A 6 -13.01 8.33 3.90
CA GLN A 6 -13.56 8.34 2.53
C GLN A 6 -12.52 8.84 1.52
N SER A 7 -12.55 8.28 0.33
CA SER A 7 -11.64 8.64 -0.76
C SER A 7 -11.67 10.14 -1.08
N ASN A 8 -12.86 10.75 -1.04
CA ASN A 8 -13.02 12.17 -1.35
C ASN A 8 -12.55 13.12 -0.24
N ASP A 9 -12.36 12.61 0.99
CA ASP A 9 -11.86 13.40 2.12
C ASP A 9 -10.33 13.39 2.21
N ARG A 10 -9.67 12.58 1.38
CA ARG A 10 -8.20 12.52 1.33
C ARG A 10 -7.62 13.79 0.72
N GLY A 11 -6.38 14.10 1.08
CA GLY A 11 -5.60 15.15 0.41
C GLY A 11 -5.54 14.92 -1.10
N HIS A 12 -5.44 15.98 -1.89
CA HIS A 12 -5.40 15.88 -3.33
C HIS A 12 -4.35 16.83 -3.93
N THR A 13 -3.34 16.26 -4.56
CA THR A 13 -2.37 16.98 -5.39
C THR A 13 -2.67 16.67 -6.85
N LYS A 14 -2.95 17.74 -7.63
CA LYS A 14 -3.22 17.62 -9.06
C LYS A 14 -2.29 18.51 -9.86
N LEU A 15 -1.40 17.90 -10.61
CA LEU A 15 -0.47 18.53 -11.55
C LEU A 15 -0.82 18.09 -12.98
N SER A 16 -0.16 18.67 -13.96
CA SER A 16 -0.37 18.26 -15.37
C SER A 16 0.01 16.81 -15.66
N TRP A 17 0.86 16.20 -14.82
CA TRP A 17 1.39 14.86 -15.01
C TRP A 17 1.06 13.88 -13.88
N LEU A 18 0.55 14.37 -12.73
CA LEU A 18 0.27 13.60 -11.53
C LEU A 18 -1.13 13.94 -11.00
N ASP A 19 -1.93 12.91 -10.73
CA ASP A 19 -3.13 12.97 -9.90
C ASP A 19 -2.89 12.07 -8.68
N SER A 20 -2.67 12.66 -7.50
CA SER A 20 -2.31 11.94 -6.27
C SER A 20 -3.31 12.20 -5.16
N ARG A 21 -3.79 11.12 -4.52
CA ARG A 21 -4.65 11.17 -3.34
C ARG A 21 -3.87 10.72 -2.11
N HIS A 22 -3.88 11.54 -1.06
CA HIS A 22 -3.12 11.34 0.18
C HIS A 22 -4.04 10.90 1.31
N THR A 23 -3.91 9.66 1.73
CA THR A 23 -4.69 9.13 2.87
C THR A 23 -4.28 9.81 4.18
N PHE A 24 -3.00 10.08 4.34
CA PHE A 24 -2.40 10.80 5.47
C PHE A 24 -1.68 12.06 4.98
N SER A 25 -1.30 12.93 5.91
CA SER A 25 -0.53 14.15 5.60
C SER A 25 0.77 13.82 4.87
N PHE A 26 0.95 14.47 3.73
CA PHE A 26 2.10 14.26 2.85
C PHE A 26 2.35 15.49 1.97
N GLY A 27 3.63 15.87 1.79
CA GLY A 27 4.01 17.06 1.02
C GLY A 27 3.34 18.33 1.58
N ASP A 28 2.63 19.05 0.73
CA ASP A 28 1.91 20.27 1.09
C ASP A 28 0.53 20.00 1.74
N TYR A 29 0.04 18.76 1.69
CA TYR A 29 -1.20 18.39 2.37
C TYR A 29 -0.95 18.13 3.85
N TYR A 30 -1.60 18.90 4.72
CA TYR A 30 -1.52 18.75 6.16
C TYR A 30 -2.91 18.66 6.80
N ASP A 31 -3.14 17.56 7.52
CA ASP A 31 -4.32 17.30 8.33
C ASP A 31 -3.89 16.67 9.65
N GLN A 32 -4.01 17.42 10.75
CA GLN A 32 -3.57 16.98 12.08
C GLN A 32 -4.27 15.71 12.55
N GLN A 33 -5.49 15.43 12.06
CA GLN A 33 -6.24 14.22 12.41
C GLN A 33 -5.80 12.99 11.61
N HIS A 34 -5.02 13.21 10.52
CA HIS A 34 -4.59 12.16 9.59
C HIS A 34 -3.07 12.25 9.33
N MET A 35 -2.29 12.09 10.39
CA MET A 35 -0.81 12.12 10.30
C MET A 35 -0.20 10.75 10.00
N GLY A 36 -0.98 9.68 10.10
CA GLY A 36 -0.60 8.29 9.97
C GLY A 36 -1.50 7.40 10.82
N PHE A 37 -1.28 6.10 10.76
CA PHE A 37 -1.97 5.12 11.59
C PHE A 37 -0.98 4.09 12.11
N ARG A 38 -0.61 4.16 13.41
CA ARG A 38 0.51 3.41 13.97
C ARG A 38 1.78 3.76 13.17
N ASP A 39 2.55 2.74 12.74
CA ASP A 39 3.75 2.93 11.93
C ASP A 39 3.46 3.10 10.43
N LEU A 40 2.22 2.99 10.01
CA LEU A 40 1.78 3.29 8.65
C LEU A 40 1.72 4.81 8.45
N ARG A 41 2.68 5.36 7.72
CA ARG A 41 2.91 6.80 7.62
C ARG A 41 2.31 7.42 6.36
N VAL A 42 2.34 6.71 5.24
CA VAL A 42 1.85 7.20 3.95
C VAL A 42 1.09 6.10 3.24
N ILE A 43 -0.04 6.45 2.65
CA ILE A 43 -0.66 5.77 1.51
C ILE A 43 -1.05 6.86 0.53
N ASN A 44 -0.25 6.98 -0.54
CA ASN A 44 -0.59 7.81 -1.69
C ASN A 44 -1.11 6.92 -2.80
N GLU A 45 -2.16 7.35 -3.47
CA GLU A 45 -2.70 6.72 -4.66
C GLU A 45 -2.42 7.63 -5.84
N ASP A 46 -1.52 7.19 -6.70
CA ASP A 46 -0.91 8.00 -7.75
C ASP A 46 -1.33 7.51 -9.14
N ARG A 47 -1.79 8.46 -9.95
CA ARG A 47 -1.96 8.27 -11.41
C ARG A 47 -1.00 9.19 -12.13
N VAL A 48 -0.10 8.58 -12.91
CA VAL A 48 0.97 9.30 -13.61
C VAL A 48 0.80 9.12 -15.12
N VAL A 49 0.80 10.23 -15.85
CA VAL A 49 0.64 10.20 -17.30
C VAL A 49 1.84 9.53 -17.99
N PRO A 50 1.71 9.11 -19.26
CA PRO A 50 2.78 8.45 -20.03
C PRO A 50 4.10 9.19 -20.00
N GLY A 51 5.21 8.48 -19.80
CA GLY A 51 6.58 8.98 -19.83
C GLY A 51 6.96 9.99 -18.74
N LYS A 52 6.08 10.20 -17.76
CA LYS A 52 6.34 11.07 -16.61
C LYS A 52 6.56 10.24 -15.35
N GLY A 53 6.99 10.91 -14.27
CA GLY A 53 7.27 10.23 -13.01
C GLY A 53 8.01 11.15 -12.04
N PHE A 54 8.50 10.53 -11.00
CA PHE A 54 9.25 11.18 -9.93
C PHE A 54 10.74 11.11 -10.26
N PRO A 55 11.41 12.25 -10.51
CA PRO A 55 12.85 12.27 -10.77
C PRO A 55 13.61 11.82 -9.52
N THR A 56 14.92 11.63 -9.67
CA THR A 56 15.79 11.19 -8.57
C THR A 56 15.62 12.04 -7.33
N HIS A 57 15.25 11.39 -6.24
CA HIS A 57 15.08 11.94 -4.91
C HIS A 57 15.54 10.95 -3.86
N SER A 58 15.75 11.40 -2.63
CA SER A 58 16.37 10.60 -1.58
C SER A 58 15.41 10.34 -0.42
N HIS A 59 15.59 9.16 0.20
CA HIS A 59 14.91 8.75 1.42
C HIS A 59 15.93 8.29 2.48
N ARG A 60 15.50 8.32 3.73
CA ARG A 60 16.24 7.80 4.88
C ARG A 60 15.24 7.20 5.88
N ASP A 61 15.65 6.09 6.52
CA ASP A 61 14.92 5.47 7.63
C ASP A 61 13.42 5.30 7.35
N MET A 62 13.10 4.69 6.19
CA MET A 62 11.74 4.43 5.75
C MET A 62 11.67 3.10 4.98
N GLU A 63 10.63 2.32 5.24
CA GLU A 63 10.23 1.18 4.43
C GLU A 63 9.19 1.66 3.40
N ILE A 64 9.52 1.57 2.13
CA ILE A 64 8.70 2.09 1.02
C ILE A 64 8.23 0.91 0.19
N ILE A 65 6.91 0.76 0.07
CA ILE A 65 6.28 -0.32 -0.70
C ILE A 65 5.54 0.31 -1.88
N THR A 66 5.81 -0.22 -3.08
CA THR A 66 5.09 0.11 -4.31
C THR A 66 4.16 -1.04 -4.68
N TYR A 67 2.87 -0.73 -4.84
CA TYR A 67 1.82 -1.66 -5.25
C TYR A 67 1.11 -1.15 -6.48
N VAL A 68 1.36 -1.79 -7.62
CA VAL A 68 0.84 -1.32 -8.93
C VAL A 68 -0.54 -1.92 -9.18
N LEU A 69 -1.49 -1.05 -9.52
CA LEU A 69 -2.85 -1.42 -9.91
C LEU A 69 -2.98 -1.55 -11.43
N GLU A 70 -2.46 -0.58 -12.19
CA GLU A 70 -2.53 -0.54 -13.66
C GLU A 70 -1.23 -0.02 -14.26
N GLY A 71 -0.87 -0.49 -15.45
CA GLY A 71 0.36 -0.09 -16.12
C GLY A 71 1.61 -0.70 -15.50
N ALA A 72 2.72 0.04 -15.48
CA ALA A 72 3.97 -0.39 -14.87
C ALA A 72 4.81 0.81 -14.41
N VAL A 73 5.48 0.67 -13.27
CA VAL A 73 6.45 1.63 -12.74
C VAL A 73 7.86 1.15 -13.08
N ALA A 74 8.66 1.99 -13.73
CA ALA A 74 10.09 1.78 -13.93
C ALA A 74 10.83 2.40 -12.74
N HIS A 75 11.45 1.56 -11.93
CA HIS A 75 12.23 1.93 -10.75
C HIS A 75 13.72 1.84 -11.04
N GLN A 76 14.48 2.83 -10.55
CA GLN A 76 15.94 2.79 -10.53
C GLN A 76 16.46 3.44 -9.25
N ASP A 77 17.46 2.82 -8.61
CA ASP A 77 18.01 3.33 -7.34
C ASP A 77 19.54 3.33 -7.29
N SER A 78 20.08 3.98 -6.25
CA SER A 78 21.51 4.17 -6.03
C SER A 78 22.24 2.90 -5.59
N THR A 79 21.54 1.80 -5.30
CA THR A 79 22.16 0.48 -5.04
C THR A 79 22.46 -0.28 -6.34
N GLY A 80 22.04 0.27 -7.48
CA GLY A 80 22.22 -0.31 -8.81
C GLY A 80 21.02 -1.14 -9.28
N THR A 81 19.91 -1.13 -8.52
CA THR A 81 18.69 -1.81 -8.96
C THR A 81 18.01 -1.03 -10.08
N SER A 82 17.58 -1.74 -11.13
CA SER A 82 16.77 -1.20 -12.22
C SER A 82 15.74 -2.25 -12.62
N THR A 83 14.48 -1.98 -12.35
CA THR A 83 13.40 -2.96 -12.50
C THR A 83 12.11 -2.34 -13.00
N MET A 84 11.16 -3.19 -13.42
CA MET A 84 9.77 -2.81 -13.67
C MET A 84 8.85 -3.51 -12.69
N ILE A 85 7.97 -2.73 -12.05
CA ILE A 85 6.95 -3.19 -11.11
C ILE A 85 5.60 -3.18 -11.85
N ARG A 86 4.90 -4.30 -11.87
CA ARG A 86 3.64 -4.51 -12.60
C ARG A 86 2.52 -4.95 -11.66
N PRO A 87 1.25 -4.91 -12.10
CA PRO A 87 0.15 -5.50 -11.34
C PRO A 87 0.43 -6.95 -10.95
N GLY A 88 0.25 -7.25 -9.66
CA GLY A 88 0.62 -8.53 -9.05
C GLY A 88 2.00 -8.55 -8.41
N ASP A 89 2.88 -7.61 -8.74
CA ASP A 89 4.14 -7.41 -7.99
C ASP A 89 3.90 -6.60 -6.73
N VAL A 90 4.66 -6.91 -5.69
CA VAL A 90 4.88 -6.07 -4.52
C VAL A 90 6.37 -5.81 -4.39
N GLN A 91 6.73 -4.56 -4.35
CA GLN A 91 8.12 -4.11 -4.23
C GLN A 91 8.31 -3.41 -2.90
N ARG A 92 9.42 -3.67 -2.22
CA ARG A 92 9.87 -2.92 -1.05
C ARG A 92 11.27 -2.38 -1.27
N MET A 93 11.46 -1.11 -0.96
CA MET A 93 12.75 -0.43 -0.84
C MET A 93 12.94 0.00 0.62
N SER A 94 13.96 -0.53 1.29
CA SER A 94 14.40 -0.04 2.60
C SER A 94 15.37 1.11 2.39
N ALA A 95 15.02 2.30 2.88
CA ALA A 95 15.86 3.48 2.72
C ALA A 95 17.06 3.48 3.65
N GLY A 96 16.93 2.94 4.86
CA GLY A 96 18.00 2.77 5.83
C GLY A 96 18.88 4.01 5.99
N THR A 97 20.19 3.87 5.90
CA THR A 97 21.17 4.96 6.03
C THR A 97 21.07 6.02 4.93
N GLY A 98 20.33 5.75 3.85
CA GLY A 98 20.05 6.65 2.75
C GLY A 98 20.07 5.96 1.40
N ILE A 99 19.07 6.19 0.57
CA ILE A 99 18.94 5.71 -0.80
C ILE A 99 18.37 6.84 -1.66
N SER A 100 18.81 6.92 -2.91
CA SER A 100 18.21 7.80 -3.90
C SER A 100 17.60 6.95 -5.00
N HIS A 101 16.39 7.29 -5.43
CA HIS A 101 15.71 6.56 -6.48
C HIS A 101 14.87 7.46 -7.39
N SER A 102 14.44 6.89 -8.51
CA SER A 102 13.47 7.50 -9.42
C SER A 102 12.40 6.48 -9.79
N GLU A 103 11.18 6.96 -10.05
CA GLU A 103 10.03 6.14 -10.40
C GLU A 103 9.30 6.79 -11.57
N TYR A 104 9.29 6.13 -12.72
CA TYR A 104 8.65 6.65 -13.92
C TYR A 104 7.57 5.70 -14.43
N ASN A 105 6.54 6.27 -15.06
CA ASN A 105 5.65 5.47 -15.88
C ASN A 105 6.44 4.82 -17.03
N ALA A 106 6.47 3.50 -17.07
CA ALA A 106 7.23 2.74 -18.06
C ALA A 106 6.62 2.84 -19.47
N SER A 107 5.35 3.24 -19.58
CA SER A 107 4.65 3.40 -20.85
C SER A 107 4.78 4.82 -21.41
N GLN A 108 4.87 4.93 -22.74
CA GLN A 108 4.79 6.21 -23.44
C GLN A 108 3.36 6.54 -23.90
N ASN A 109 2.40 5.61 -23.73
CA ASN A 109 1.06 5.75 -24.29
C ASN A 109 -0.06 5.61 -23.26
N GLU A 110 0.15 4.82 -22.19
CA GLU A 110 -0.87 4.52 -21.19
C GLU A 110 -0.46 5.05 -19.81
N PRO A 111 -1.41 5.54 -19.00
CA PRO A 111 -1.12 5.97 -17.64
C PRO A 111 -0.73 4.77 -16.76
N VAL A 112 -0.03 5.05 -15.66
CA VAL A 112 0.18 4.10 -14.57
C VAL A 112 -0.64 4.52 -13.36
N HIS A 113 -1.18 3.55 -12.63
CA HIS A 113 -1.92 3.72 -11.39
C HIS A 113 -1.34 2.80 -10.33
N PHE A 114 -0.89 3.35 -9.20
CA PHE A 114 -0.25 2.58 -8.12
C PHE A 114 -0.46 3.22 -6.75
N LEU A 115 -0.21 2.45 -5.71
CA LEU A 115 -0.09 2.94 -4.34
C LEU A 115 1.39 3.03 -3.95
N GLN A 116 1.75 4.17 -3.35
CA GLN A 116 3.01 4.36 -2.65
C GLN A 116 2.73 4.32 -1.14
N ILE A 117 3.31 3.35 -0.46
CA ILE A 117 3.03 3.06 0.95
C ILE A 117 4.33 3.21 1.74
N TRP A 118 4.31 3.99 2.83
CA TRP A 118 5.47 4.17 3.69
C TRP A 118 5.16 3.67 5.09
N ILE A 119 6.07 2.85 5.61
CA ILE A 119 6.01 2.31 6.97
C ILE A 119 7.29 2.75 7.69
N VAL A 120 7.13 3.30 8.89
CA VAL A 120 8.28 3.66 9.74
C VAL A 120 8.93 2.37 10.20
N PRO A 121 10.24 2.15 9.95
CA PRO A 121 10.92 0.94 10.40
C PRO A 121 11.07 0.91 11.94
N ASP A 122 11.23 -0.27 12.51
CA ASP A 122 11.46 -0.45 13.94
C ASP A 122 12.91 -0.16 14.37
N GLU A 123 13.82 -0.04 13.39
CA GLU A 123 15.22 0.33 13.58
C GLU A 123 15.65 1.38 12.55
N THR A 124 16.46 2.34 12.96
CA THR A 124 17.07 3.33 12.08
C THR A 124 18.47 2.89 11.64
N GLY A 125 18.96 3.46 10.54
CA GLY A 125 20.32 3.19 10.07
C GLY A 125 20.52 1.81 9.45
N LEU A 126 19.44 1.16 9.03
CA LEU A 126 19.48 -0.11 8.30
C LEU A 126 20.31 0.01 7.01
N VAL A 127 20.83 -1.10 6.53
CA VAL A 127 21.45 -1.14 5.21
C VAL A 127 20.35 -0.96 4.14
N PRO A 128 20.52 -0.02 3.19
CA PRO A 128 19.59 0.13 2.09
C PRO A 128 19.42 -1.18 1.31
N GLY A 129 18.18 -1.48 0.91
CA GLY A 129 17.91 -2.74 0.24
C GLY A 129 16.65 -2.70 -0.61
N TYR A 130 16.55 -3.67 -1.51
CA TYR A 130 15.46 -3.83 -2.46
C TYR A 130 14.96 -5.28 -2.48
N GLU A 131 13.65 -5.46 -2.53
CA GLU A 131 13.03 -6.76 -2.72
C GLU A 131 11.76 -6.61 -3.57
N GLN A 132 11.54 -7.49 -4.55
CA GLN A 132 10.33 -7.52 -5.37
C GLN A 132 9.91 -8.97 -5.60
N LYS A 133 8.62 -9.25 -5.43
CA LYS A 133 8.03 -10.56 -5.70
C LYS A 133 6.68 -10.42 -6.40
N ALA A 134 6.36 -11.35 -7.28
CA ALA A 134 5.05 -11.49 -7.88
C ALA A 134 4.15 -12.40 -7.00
N PHE A 135 2.91 -11.97 -6.78
CA PHE A 135 1.91 -12.67 -5.97
C PHE A 135 0.67 -12.99 -6.79
N SER A 136 0.10 -14.18 -6.56
CA SER A 136 -1.17 -14.60 -7.12
C SER A 136 -2.28 -14.39 -6.09
N LEU A 137 -3.04 -13.29 -6.20
CA LEU A 137 -4.03 -12.88 -5.20
C LEU A 137 -5.30 -13.74 -5.18
N HIS A 138 -5.53 -14.55 -6.22
CA HIS A 138 -6.72 -15.44 -6.30
C HIS A 138 -6.53 -16.79 -5.60
N LYS A 139 -5.34 -17.11 -5.08
CA LYS A 139 -5.04 -18.46 -4.55
C LYS A 139 -5.50 -18.69 -3.12
N HIS A 140 -5.74 -17.65 -2.35
CA HIS A 140 -6.07 -17.75 -0.93
C HIS A 140 -7.46 -17.21 -0.67
N GLN A 141 -8.47 -17.95 -1.14
CA GLN A 141 -9.87 -17.67 -0.81
C GLN A 141 -10.06 -17.73 0.70
N GLY A 142 -10.67 -16.69 1.26
CA GLY A 142 -11.04 -16.62 2.68
C GLY A 142 -10.13 -15.80 3.59
N THR A 143 -8.82 -15.60 3.27
CA THR A 143 -7.92 -14.81 4.14
C THR A 143 -6.99 -13.85 3.39
N GLY A 144 -6.99 -13.86 2.05
CA GLY A 144 -6.01 -13.09 1.26
C GLY A 144 -4.60 -13.72 1.26
N THR A 145 -3.67 -13.06 0.57
CA THR A 145 -2.26 -13.44 0.42
C THR A 145 -1.41 -12.52 1.29
N LEU A 146 -0.57 -13.09 2.17
CA LEU A 146 0.43 -12.32 2.91
C LEU A 146 1.51 -11.86 1.92
N VAL A 147 1.60 -10.56 1.68
CA VAL A 147 2.52 -9.98 0.69
C VAL A 147 3.75 -9.33 1.32
N ALA A 148 3.64 -8.86 2.57
CA ALA A 148 4.79 -8.36 3.33
C ALA A 148 4.66 -8.73 4.81
N SER A 149 5.78 -9.08 5.46
CA SER A 149 5.85 -9.38 6.89
C SER A 149 7.25 -9.11 7.42
N LYS A 150 7.39 -9.03 8.75
CA LYS A 150 8.70 -8.80 9.39
C LYS A 150 9.74 -9.89 9.07
N ASP A 151 9.31 -11.12 8.93
CA ASP A 151 10.14 -12.31 8.80
C ASP A 151 10.12 -12.96 7.39
N GLY A 152 9.37 -12.38 6.44
CA GLY A 152 9.25 -12.91 5.08
C GLY A 152 8.55 -14.27 5.00
N ARG A 153 7.78 -14.66 6.06
CA ARG A 153 7.08 -15.94 6.09
C ARG A 153 6.05 -16.07 4.97
N ASP A 154 5.70 -17.30 4.65
CA ASP A 154 4.73 -17.67 3.61
C ASP A 154 5.10 -17.11 2.22
N GLY A 155 6.41 -16.81 2.02
CA GLY A 155 6.92 -16.26 0.77
C GLY A 155 6.69 -14.75 0.60
N SER A 156 6.21 -14.04 1.63
CA SER A 156 6.07 -12.58 1.61
C SER A 156 7.41 -11.87 1.44
N ILE A 157 7.40 -10.60 1.05
CA ILE A 157 8.59 -9.76 1.14
C ILE A 157 8.87 -9.39 2.61
N THR A 158 10.14 -9.14 2.92
CA THR A 158 10.54 -8.69 4.26
C THR A 158 10.32 -7.20 4.41
N VAL A 159 9.73 -6.76 5.55
CA VAL A 159 9.61 -5.35 5.94
C VAL A 159 10.14 -5.20 7.36
N HIS A 160 10.99 -4.19 7.62
CA HIS A 160 11.64 -3.98 8.91
C HIS A 160 10.72 -3.26 9.91
N GLN A 161 9.54 -3.84 10.11
CA GLN A 161 8.56 -3.40 11.11
C GLN A 161 7.67 -4.58 11.51
N ASN A 162 7.10 -4.53 12.71
CA ASN A 162 6.13 -5.52 13.18
C ASN A 162 4.74 -5.27 12.55
N VAL A 163 4.66 -5.49 11.26
CA VAL A 163 3.45 -5.37 10.45
C VAL A 163 3.29 -6.58 9.54
N ASP A 164 2.06 -6.99 9.32
CA ASP A 164 1.69 -7.95 8.27
C ASP A 164 0.83 -7.22 7.24
N VAL A 165 1.22 -7.29 5.97
CA VAL A 165 0.45 -6.72 4.87
C VAL A 165 -0.15 -7.85 4.05
N TRP A 166 -1.46 -7.85 3.96
CA TRP A 166 -2.25 -8.81 3.20
C TRP A 166 -2.85 -8.12 1.98
N ALA A 167 -2.90 -8.82 0.86
CA ALA A 167 -3.62 -8.40 -0.33
C ALA A 167 -4.67 -9.44 -0.70
N ALA A 168 -5.85 -9.01 -1.08
CA ALA A 168 -6.92 -9.90 -1.49
C ALA A 168 -7.68 -9.36 -2.70
N ARG A 169 -8.08 -10.29 -3.57
CA ARG A 169 -9.08 -10.07 -4.62
C ARG A 169 -10.25 -10.99 -4.38
N LEU A 170 -11.44 -10.44 -4.40
CA LEU A 170 -12.68 -11.13 -4.15
C LEU A 170 -13.63 -10.84 -5.31
N SER A 171 -14.29 -11.90 -5.79
CA SER A 171 -15.45 -11.77 -6.68
C SER A 171 -16.70 -11.39 -5.86
N PRO A 172 -17.79 -10.90 -6.50
CA PRO A 172 -19.01 -10.58 -5.80
C PRO A 172 -19.47 -11.73 -4.88
N GLU A 173 -19.92 -11.38 -3.67
CA GLU A 173 -20.38 -12.29 -2.60
C GLU A 173 -19.25 -13.10 -1.91
N GLU A 174 -18.03 -13.15 -2.46
CA GLU A 174 -16.90 -13.74 -1.74
C GLU A 174 -16.50 -12.90 -0.53
N GLN A 175 -15.89 -13.55 0.46
CA GLN A 175 -15.45 -12.88 1.68
C GLN A 175 -14.03 -13.27 2.07
N ALA A 176 -13.34 -12.35 2.75
CA ALA A 176 -12.11 -12.60 3.46
C ALA A 176 -12.31 -12.31 4.95
N VAL A 177 -11.77 -13.19 5.80
CA VAL A 177 -11.88 -13.08 7.26
C VAL A 177 -10.49 -13.05 7.87
N PHE A 178 -10.24 -12.02 8.67
CA PHE A 178 -8.99 -11.84 9.39
C PHE A 178 -9.26 -11.84 10.91
N HIS A 179 -8.33 -12.41 11.66
CA HIS A 179 -8.36 -12.43 13.12
C HIS A 179 -7.17 -11.64 13.68
N PRO A 180 -7.31 -10.30 13.87
CA PRO A 180 -6.24 -9.51 14.44
C PRO A 180 -5.85 -10.05 15.81
N LYS A 181 -4.54 -10.12 16.09
CA LYS A 181 -4.06 -10.53 17.41
C LYS A 181 -4.41 -9.44 18.45
N ALA A 182 -4.47 -9.83 19.72
CA ALA A 182 -4.71 -8.90 20.82
C ALA A 182 -3.70 -7.72 20.79
N ASN A 183 -4.19 -6.51 21.03
CA ASN A 183 -3.43 -5.24 21.02
C ASN A 183 -2.93 -4.76 19.66
N ARG A 184 -3.23 -5.46 18.55
CA ARG A 184 -2.96 -4.98 17.19
C ARG A 184 -4.15 -4.17 16.65
N ARG A 185 -3.88 -3.39 15.63
CA ARG A 185 -4.88 -2.60 14.92
C ARG A 185 -4.72 -2.83 13.43
N ALA A 186 -5.82 -2.76 12.71
CA ALA A 186 -5.78 -2.94 11.27
C ALA A 186 -6.12 -1.65 10.53
N TRP A 187 -5.46 -1.44 9.40
CA TRP A 187 -5.86 -0.50 8.36
C TRP A 187 -6.26 -1.28 7.12
N ILE A 188 -7.43 -1.01 6.59
CA ILE A 188 -7.90 -1.57 5.33
C ILE A 188 -7.90 -0.47 4.29
N GLN A 189 -7.25 -0.68 3.15
CA GLN A 189 -7.25 0.22 2.01
C GLN A 189 -7.91 -0.46 0.83
N MET A 190 -9.11 -0.02 0.48
CA MET A 190 -9.80 -0.50 -0.71
C MET A 190 -9.11 0.09 -1.96
N THR A 191 -8.65 -0.77 -2.87
CA THR A 191 -7.94 -0.35 -4.08
C THR A 191 -8.81 -0.41 -5.33
N ARG A 192 -9.77 -1.36 -5.37
CA ARG A 192 -10.74 -1.51 -6.47
C ARG A 192 -12.08 -1.98 -5.93
N GLY A 193 -13.14 -1.64 -6.66
CA GLY A 193 -14.49 -2.10 -6.38
C GLY A 193 -15.03 -1.64 -5.03
N ALA A 194 -15.91 -2.45 -4.45
CA ALA A 194 -16.54 -2.18 -3.16
C ALA A 194 -16.70 -3.44 -2.30
N GLY A 195 -16.65 -3.27 -0.98
CA GLY A 195 -16.86 -4.35 -0.01
C GLY A 195 -17.44 -3.84 1.31
N MET A 196 -18.09 -4.74 2.02
CA MET A 196 -18.63 -4.49 3.36
C MET A 196 -17.63 -4.98 4.41
N LEU A 197 -17.00 -4.08 5.15
CA LEU A 197 -16.17 -4.39 6.31
C LEU A 197 -17.02 -4.35 7.58
N ASN A 198 -17.30 -5.51 8.18
CA ASN A 198 -18.17 -5.63 9.38
C ASN A 198 -19.42 -4.74 9.29
N GLY A 199 -20.10 -4.73 8.13
CA GLY A 199 -21.30 -3.92 7.89
C GLY A 199 -21.04 -2.46 7.43
N THR A 200 -19.80 -2.00 7.37
CA THR A 200 -19.42 -0.67 6.86
C THR A 200 -19.02 -0.79 5.38
N LEU A 201 -19.71 -0.04 4.50
CA LEU A 201 -19.38 -0.04 3.07
C LEU A 201 -18.11 0.77 2.79
N LEU A 202 -17.14 0.13 2.11
CA LEU A 202 -15.96 0.75 1.55
C LEU A 202 -16.01 0.69 0.02
N ARG A 203 -15.59 1.74 -0.63
CA ARG A 203 -15.41 1.84 -2.09
C ARG A 203 -13.95 2.06 -2.45
N ALA A 204 -13.59 1.87 -3.71
CA ALA A 204 -12.25 2.15 -4.21
C ALA A 204 -11.73 3.51 -3.74
N GLY A 205 -10.52 3.51 -3.17
CA GLY A 205 -9.87 4.68 -2.58
C GLY A 205 -10.22 4.94 -1.11
N ASP A 206 -11.26 4.31 -0.56
CA ASP A 206 -11.56 4.44 0.88
C ASP A 206 -10.54 3.69 1.72
N GLY A 207 -10.24 4.25 2.89
CA GLY A 207 -9.47 3.60 3.95
C GLY A 207 -10.33 3.41 5.20
N ALA A 208 -10.04 2.40 6.00
CA ALA A 208 -10.70 2.19 7.29
C ALA A 208 -9.70 1.78 8.38
N ALA A 209 -9.71 2.53 9.47
CA ALA A 209 -9.00 2.15 10.69
C ALA A 209 -9.89 1.24 11.54
N ALA A 210 -9.41 0.04 11.86
CA ALA A 210 -10.08 -0.90 12.72
C ALA A 210 -9.30 -1.12 14.01
N SER A 211 -9.96 -0.95 15.15
CA SER A 211 -9.38 -1.16 16.47
C SER A 211 -10.36 -1.89 17.39
N GLN A 212 -9.83 -2.79 18.23
CA GLN A 212 -10.64 -3.59 19.16
C GLN A 212 -11.70 -4.48 18.47
N GLU A 213 -11.39 -4.92 17.25
CA GLU A 213 -12.18 -5.91 16.52
C GLU A 213 -11.53 -7.29 16.67
N GLU A 214 -12.28 -8.28 17.07
CA GLU A 214 -11.81 -9.67 17.16
C GLU A 214 -11.80 -10.33 15.78
N ILE A 215 -12.71 -9.89 14.92
CA ILE A 215 -12.88 -10.40 13.55
C ILE A 215 -13.07 -9.21 12.61
N LEU A 216 -12.33 -9.24 11.50
CA LEU A 216 -12.53 -8.35 10.38
C LEU A 216 -13.01 -9.18 9.19
N GLU A 217 -14.28 -9.05 8.86
CA GLU A 217 -14.90 -9.68 7.71
C GLU A 217 -15.09 -8.66 6.61
N ILE A 218 -14.53 -8.93 5.43
CA ILE A 218 -14.71 -8.11 4.25
C ILE A 218 -15.46 -8.96 3.23
N LYS A 219 -16.71 -8.60 2.95
CA LYS A 219 -17.54 -9.23 1.92
C LYS A 219 -17.61 -8.33 0.69
N ALA A 220 -17.22 -8.86 -0.46
CA ALA A 220 -17.23 -8.13 -1.72
C ALA A 220 -18.67 -7.85 -2.19
N VAL A 221 -18.91 -6.62 -2.62
CA VAL A 221 -20.18 -6.19 -3.25
C VAL A 221 -20.08 -6.33 -4.78
N ASP A 222 -18.91 -6.03 -5.32
CA ASP A 222 -18.53 -6.24 -6.73
C ASP A 222 -17.10 -6.82 -6.76
N ASP A 223 -16.45 -6.88 -7.94
CA ASP A 223 -15.05 -7.31 -8.00
C ASP A 223 -14.18 -6.35 -7.20
N ALA A 224 -13.76 -6.80 -6.01
CA ALA A 224 -13.06 -5.99 -5.03
C ALA A 224 -11.59 -6.41 -4.87
N GLU A 225 -10.72 -5.41 -4.69
CA GLU A 225 -9.33 -5.61 -4.30
C GLU A 225 -8.98 -4.66 -3.16
N PHE A 226 -8.26 -5.17 -2.16
CA PHE A 226 -7.85 -4.36 -1.01
C PHE A 226 -6.53 -4.83 -0.42
N LEU A 227 -5.88 -3.91 0.30
CA LEU A 227 -4.77 -4.20 1.21
C LEU A 227 -5.26 -4.12 2.66
N MET A 228 -4.81 -5.03 3.50
CA MET A 228 -5.01 -5.00 4.95
C MET A 228 -3.64 -5.00 5.63
N PHE A 229 -3.43 -4.02 6.49
CA PHE A 229 -2.25 -3.85 7.32
C PHE A 229 -2.61 -4.22 8.75
N ASP A 230 -2.03 -5.29 9.28
CA ASP A 230 -2.12 -5.66 10.69
C ASP A 230 -0.88 -5.09 11.41
N LEU A 231 -1.09 -4.13 12.30
CA LEU A 231 -0.06 -3.26 12.89
C LEU A 231 0.01 -3.48 14.41
N ALA A 232 1.22 -3.53 14.96
CA ALA A 232 1.48 -3.67 16.40
C ALA A 232 1.03 -2.44 17.21
#